data_a5447a0867d85b831d555b3e917b7f52
#
_entry.id   a5447a0867d85b831d555b3e917b7f52
#
_cell.length_a   1.000
_cell.length_b   1.000
_cell.length_c   1.000
_cell.angle_alpha   90.00
_cell.angle_beta   90.00
_cell.angle_gamma   90.00
#
_symmetry.space_group_name_H-M   'P 1'
#
loop_
_entity.id
_entity.type
_entity.pdbx_description
1 polymer ?
#
loop_
_entity_poly.entity_id
_entity_poly.type
_entity_poly.pdbx_seq_one_letter_code
_entity_poly.pdbx_strand_id
1 'polypeptide(L)'
;MELDELWAALSGASGAALVGCLVVAAVALRWSGRRPARRAVARARQKQHAALETMDKAAQHFRLQNPDLDSEALLALPLSQLVQKLHQGELSPEAVLSTYVGKAWEVNKRTNCVTTYLADCETQLSQAPRQGLLYGVPVSLKECFSCKGQDSTLGLSQNQGIPAECDSVVVQVLKLQGAVPFVHTNIPQSMFSYDCSNPLFGQTMNPWKSSKSPGGSSGGEGALIGAGGSPLGLGSDIGGSIRFPSAFCGICGLKPTGNRLSKSGLKGCVHGQVAVQLSVGPMARDVESLALCLRALLCEDMFRLDPTVPPLPFNEEVYTSSQPLRVGYYETDNYTMPTPAMKRALLETKKSLEAAGHTLVPFLPCNISHAVEILSAGGLFSDGGHSLLQNFKGDFTDPCLGDLVSVLKLPWWFKRLLAFLLKPLLPRLAAFLTSIKPRSAGKLWELQHEIELYRNSVIAQWRALDLDVLLTPMLGPAMDLNTPGRATGAVSYTVLYNCLDFPAGVVPVTTVTAEDEAQMEHYRGYFGDMWDKVLQKAMRKSVGLPVAVQCVALPWQEELCLRFMREVERLMTSEKQPS
;
A
#
# COMPACT_ATOMS: atom_id res chain seq x y z
N MET A 1 -5.22 -6.35 -57.63
CA MET A 1 -4.53 -7.54 -57.10
C MET A 1 -5.59 -8.33 -56.35
N GLU A 2 -6.00 -9.45 -56.96
CA GLU A 2 -7.07 -10.28 -56.40
C GLU A 2 -6.56 -11.02 -55.15
N LEU A 3 -7.45 -11.37 -54.23
CA LEU A 3 -7.13 -12.08 -52.97
C LEU A 3 -6.31 -13.36 -53.22
N ASP A 4 -6.52 -14.01 -54.36
CA ASP A 4 -5.81 -15.23 -54.78
C ASP A 4 -4.35 -14.98 -55.13
N GLU A 5 -3.99 -13.84 -55.72
CA GLU A 5 -2.60 -13.46 -55.98
C GLU A 5 -1.86 -13.15 -54.66
N LEU A 6 -2.54 -12.58 -53.68
CA LEU A 6 -1.99 -12.34 -52.34
C LEU A 6 -1.73 -13.65 -51.59
N TRP A 7 -2.64 -14.63 -51.74
CA TRP A 7 -2.50 -15.98 -51.17
C TRP A 7 -1.38 -16.79 -51.84
N ALA A 8 -1.24 -16.70 -53.17
CA ALA A 8 -0.16 -17.36 -53.90
C ALA A 8 1.22 -16.76 -53.58
N ALA A 9 1.29 -15.43 -53.35
CA ALA A 9 2.52 -14.77 -52.93
C ALA A 9 2.92 -15.09 -51.48
N LEU A 10 1.94 -15.41 -50.61
CA LEU A 10 2.17 -15.80 -49.21
C LEU A 10 2.48 -17.30 -49.03
N SER A 11 2.16 -18.15 -50.02
CA SER A 11 2.32 -19.60 -49.92
C SER A 11 3.67 -20.16 -50.46
N GLY A 12 4.53 -19.32 -51.04
CA GLY A 12 5.84 -19.71 -51.55
C GLY A 12 7.00 -19.35 -50.60
N ALA A 13 8.20 -19.86 -50.87
CA ALA A 13 9.43 -19.55 -50.15
C ALA A 13 9.67 -18.02 -49.99
N SER A 14 9.18 -17.23 -50.97
CA SER A 14 9.20 -15.75 -50.95
C SER A 14 8.23 -15.17 -49.90
N GLY A 15 7.09 -15.80 -49.63
CA GLY A 15 6.12 -15.37 -48.62
C GLY A 15 6.63 -15.60 -47.19
N ALA A 16 7.28 -16.74 -46.94
CA ALA A 16 7.90 -17.03 -45.67
C ALA A 16 9.05 -16.05 -45.34
N ALA A 17 9.84 -15.68 -46.35
CA ALA A 17 10.89 -14.68 -46.25
C ALA A 17 10.31 -13.28 -45.94
N LEU A 18 9.22 -12.90 -46.62
CA LEU A 18 8.54 -11.61 -46.37
C LEU A 18 7.94 -11.52 -44.98
N VAL A 19 7.28 -12.58 -44.52
CA VAL A 19 6.77 -12.67 -43.14
C VAL A 19 7.92 -12.61 -42.12
N GLY A 20 9.04 -13.31 -42.40
CA GLY A 20 10.25 -13.25 -41.59
C GLY A 20 10.83 -11.83 -41.51
N CYS A 21 10.94 -11.14 -42.63
CA CYS A 21 11.40 -9.74 -42.70
C CYS A 21 10.44 -8.78 -41.92
N LEU A 22 9.13 -8.97 -42.07
CA LEU A 22 8.13 -8.16 -41.34
C LEU A 22 8.20 -8.40 -39.84
N VAL A 23 8.38 -9.65 -39.38
CA VAL A 23 8.57 -9.98 -37.97
C VAL A 23 9.87 -9.37 -37.46
N VAL A 24 10.98 -9.50 -38.17
CA VAL A 24 12.27 -8.89 -37.80
C VAL A 24 12.15 -7.37 -37.75
N ALA A 25 11.52 -6.75 -38.76
CA ALA A 25 11.27 -5.31 -38.78
C ALA A 25 10.38 -4.85 -37.61
N ALA A 26 9.31 -5.57 -37.32
CA ALA A 26 8.43 -5.29 -36.17
C ALA A 26 9.17 -5.43 -34.84
N VAL A 27 9.99 -6.47 -34.67
CA VAL A 27 10.85 -6.67 -33.51
C VAL A 27 11.88 -5.54 -33.39
N ALA A 28 12.55 -5.18 -34.50
CA ALA A 28 13.53 -4.09 -34.55
C ALA A 28 12.90 -2.72 -34.22
N LEU A 29 11.71 -2.44 -34.79
CA LEU A 29 10.94 -1.22 -34.45
C LEU A 29 10.51 -1.19 -32.99
N ARG A 30 10.02 -2.31 -32.47
CA ARG A 30 9.66 -2.44 -31.05
C ARG A 30 10.89 -2.31 -30.15
N TRP A 31 12.03 -2.81 -30.56
CA TRP A 31 13.30 -2.73 -29.86
C TRP A 31 13.86 -1.30 -29.89
N SER A 32 13.81 -0.62 -31.04
CA SER A 32 14.24 0.77 -31.20
C SER A 32 13.32 1.74 -30.44
N GLY A 33 11.99 1.52 -30.48
CA GLY A 33 11.01 2.33 -29.76
C GLY A 33 11.16 2.26 -28.24
N ARG A 34 11.78 1.21 -27.68
CA ARG A 34 12.07 1.05 -26.26
C ARG A 34 13.47 1.49 -25.82
N ARG A 35 14.30 2.02 -26.74
CA ARG A 35 15.64 2.54 -26.40
C ARG A 35 15.61 3.63 -25.33
N PRO A 36 14.68 4.62 -25.33
CA PRO A 36 14.59 5.62 -24.28
C PRO A 36 14.32 5.00 -22.91
N ALA A 37 13.35 4.07 -22.81
CA ALA A 37 13.02 3.38 -21.57
C ALA A 37 14.21 2.58 -21.02
N ARG A 38 14.96 1.86 -21.89
CA ARG A 38 16.18 1.14 -21.46
C ARG A 38 17.23 2.07 -20.87
N ARG A 39 17.43 3.24 -21.50
CA ARG A 39 18.37 4.25 -21.00
C ARG A 39 17.91 4.83 -19.65
N ALA A 40 16.60 5.06 -19.49
CA ALA A 40 16.03 5.53 -18.23
C ALA A 40 16.20 4.50 -17.11
N VAL A 41 15.93 3.21 -17.39
CA VAL A 41 16.18 2.11 -16.44
C VAL A 41 17.65 2.05 -16.02
N ALA A 42 18.58 2.13 -16.98
CA ALA A 42 20.01 2.11 -16.67
C ALA A 42 20.42 3.30 -15.79
N ARG A 43 19.93 4.52 -16.09
CA ARG A 43 20.18 5.72 -15.30
C ARG A 43 19.57 5.62 -13.89
N ALA A 44 18.34 5.11 -13.77
CA ALA A 44 17.69 4.94 -12.47
C ALA A 44 18.50 4.00 -11.56
N ARG A 45 18.93 2.85 -12.10
CA ARG A 45 19.74 1.87 -11.37
C ARG A 45 21.11 2.43 -10.98
N GLN A 46 21.76 3.18 -11.89
CA GLN A 46 23.02 3.86 -11.58
C GLN A 46 22.85 4.90 -10.48
N LYS A 47 21.76 5.70 -10.53
CA LYS A 47 21.44 6.70 -9.50
C LYS A 47 21.16 6.03 -8.15
N GLN A 48 20.38 4.94 -8.15
CA GLN A 48 20.10 4.14 -6.95
C GLN A 48 21.41 3.59 -6.35
N HIS A 49 22.26 2.98 -7.17
CA HIS A 49 23.54 2.42 -6.72
C HIS A 49 24.42 3.50 -6.07
N ALA A 50 24.59 4.65 -6.72
CA ALA A 50 25.36 5.76 -6.17
C ALA A 50 24.77 6.30 -4.85
N ALA A 51 23.43 6.41 -4.75
CA ALA A 51 22.75 6.82 -3.53
C ALA A 51 22.98 5.82 -2.38
N LEU A 52 22.90 4.52 -2.68
CA LEU A 52 23.15 3.46 -1.71
C LEU A 52 24.62 3.36 -1.28
N GLU A 53 25.58 3.62 -2.17
CA GLU A 53 26.99 3.73 -1.81
C GLU A 53 27.25 4.93 -0.88
N THR A 54 26.60 6.07 -1.14
CA THR A 54 26.69 7.26 -0.27
C THR A 54 26.14 6.95 1.12
N MET A 55 24.99 6.27 1.18
CA MET A 55 24.37 5.82 2.41
C MET A 55 25.28 4.87 3.22
N ASP A 56 25.93 3.91 2.56
CA ASP A 56 26.87 2.97 3.20
C ASP A 56 28.09 3.71 3.78
N LYS A 57 28.68 4.63 2.99
CA LYS A 57 29.82 5.44 3.44
C LYS A 57 29.47 6.31 4.66
N ALA A 58 28.29 6.95 4.65
CA ALA A 58 27.82 7.75 5.78
C ALA A 58 27.66 6.88 7.04
N ALA A 59 27.03 5.71 6.93
CA ALA A 59 26.87 4.77 8.03
C ALA A 59 28.20 4.24 8.58
N GLN A 60 29.15 3.89 7.70
CA GLN A 60 30.47 3.41 8.11
C GLN A 60 31.28 4.51 8.80
N HIS A 61 31.29 5.72 8.24
CA HIS A 61 31.99 6.86 8.81
C HIS A 61 31.50 7.16 10.24
N PHE A 62 30.18 7.18 10.44
CA PHE A 62 29.61 7.43 11.76
C PHE A 62 29.96 6.33 12.77
N ARG A 63 29.90 5.05 12.39
CA ARG A 63 30.27 3.92 13.28
C ARG A 63 31.73 4.00 13.73
N LEU A 64 32.65 4.39 12.84
CA LEU A 64 34.07 4.55 13.17
C LEU A 64 34.30 5.68 14.18
N GLN A 65 33.47 6.73 14.13
CA GLN A 65 33.58 7.87 15.07
C GLN A 65 32.88 7.59 16.42
N ASN A 66 31.96 6.63 16.46
CA ASN A 66 31.13 6.31 17.64
C ASN A 66 31.13 4.81 17.94
N PRO A 67 32.31 4.21 18.24
CA PRO A 67 32.44 2.77 18.43
C PRO A 67 31.66 2.25 19.65
N ASP A 68 31.44 3.10 20.65
CA ASP A 68 30.78 2.73 21.91
C ASP A 68 29.25 2.87 21.85
N LEU A 69 28.68 3.32 20.72
CA LEU A 69 27.24 3.48 20.58
C LEU A 69 26.55 2.12 20.46
N ASP A 70 25.69 1.82 21.42
CA ASP A 70 24.82 0.64 21.36
C ASP A 70 23.66 0.88 20.37
N SER A 71 23.93 0.61 19.10
CA SER A 71 22.96 0.79 18.00
C SER A 71 21.74 -0.15 18.14
N GLU A 72 21.93 -1.37 18.68
CA GLU A 72 20.82 -2.32 18.84
C GLU A 72 19.86 -1.87 19.94
N ALA A 73 20.37 -1.37 21.07
CA ALA A 73 19.55 -0.77 22.12
C ALA A 73 18.74 0.43 21.60
N LEU A 74 19.36 1.29 20.77
CA LEU A 74 18.69 2.44 20.15
C LEU A 74 17.55 1.97 19.20
N LEU A 75 17.81 1.00 18.34
CA LEU A 75 16.83 0.46 17.38
C LEU A 75 15.68 -0.29 18.06
N ALA A 76 15.89 -0.80 19.27
CA ALA A 76 14.87 -1.48 20.07
C ALA A 76 13.88 -0.52 20.73
N LEU A 77 14.19 0.77 20.83
CA LEU A 77 13.32 1.76 21.48
C LEU A 77 11.98 1.92 20.72
N PRO A 78 10.84 1.94 21.43
CA PRO A 78 9.59 2.47 20.88
C PRO A 78 9.76 3.94 20.45
N LEU A 79 9.06 4.36 19.39
CA LEU A 79 9.19 5.73 18.88
C LEU A 79 8.89 6.79 19.93
N SER A 80 7.91 6.57 20.81
CA SER A 80 7.56 7.48 21.90
C SER A 80 8.74 7.70 22.85
N GLN A 81 9.46 6.63 23.21
CA GLN A 81 10.65 6.73 24.06
C GLN A 81 11.83 7.37 23.32
N LEU A 82 11.99 7.05 22.02
CA LEU A 82 13.01 7.67 21.18
C LEU A 82 12.83 9.20 21.13
N VAL A 83 11.61 9.66 20.87
CA VAL A 83 11.25 11.09 20.87
C VAL A 83 11.50 11.73 22.23
N GLN A 84 11.07 11.09 23.32
CA GLN A 84 11.30 11.59 24.66
C GLN A 84 12.80 11.80 24.94
N LYS A 85 13.64 10.80 24.63
CA LYS A 85 15.10 10.88 24.86
C LYS A 85 15.78 11.93 23.96
N LEU A 86 15.29 12.14 22.74
CA LEU A 86 15.75 13.21 21.85
C LEU A 86 15.46 14.60 22.44
N HIS A 87 14.24 14.82 22.93
CA HIS A 87 13.84 16.10 23.57
C HIS A 87 14.60 16.37 24.87
N GLN A 88 14.90 15.32 25.64
CA GLN A 88 15.67 15.43 26.89
C GLN A 88 17.17 15.59 26.64
N GLY A 89 17.65 15.42 25.39
CA GLY A 89 19.06 15.46 25.05
C GLY A 89 19.86 14.24 25.54
N GLU A 90 19.17 13.16 25.90
CA GLU A 90 19.80 11.88 26.26
C GLU A 90 20.31 11.12 25.03
N LEU A 91 19.74 11.38 23.86
CA LEU A 91 20.18 10.86 22.58
C LEU A 91 20.51 12.02 21.64
N SER A 92 21.65 11.90 20.95
CA SER A 92 22.00 12.81 19.85
C SER A 92 21.13 12.49 18.63
N PRO A 93 20.48 13.50 18.02
CA PRO A 93 19.73 13.30 16.77
C PRO A 93 20.59 12.75 15.63
N GLU A 94 21.88 13.11 15.58
CA GLU A 94 22.86 12.61 14.62
C GLU A 94 23.10 11.11 14.83
N ALA A 95 23.19 10.67 16.09
CA ALA A 95 23.35 9.26 16.43
C ALA A 95 22.12 8.46 16.00
N VAL A 96 20.92 8.99 16.23
CA VAL A 96 19.66 8.36 15.82
C VAL A 96 19.58 8.26 14.30
N LEU A 97 19.80 9.37 13.58
CA LEU A 97 19.75 9.38 12.10
C LEU A 97 20.74 8.38 11.52
N SER A 98 21.99 8.43 11.93
CA SER A 98 23.06 7.59 11.38
C SER A 98 22.86 6.10 11.68
N THR A 99 22.31 5.78 12.85
CA THR A 99 21.95 4.40 13.21
C THR A 99 20.87 3.85 12.28
N TYR A 100 19.80 4.64 12.02
CA TYR A 100 18.75 4.22 11.09
C TYR A 100 19.22 4.22 9.63
N VAL A 101 20.11 5.12 9.21
CA VAL A 101 20.76 5.08 7.89
C VAL A 101 21.51 3.74 7.72
N GLY A 102 22.30 3.34 8.71
CA GLY A 102 23.03 2.08 8.70
C GLY A 102 22.11 0.85 8.69
N LYS A 103 21.04 0.89 9.50
CA LYS A 103 20.07 -0.22 9.54
C LYS A 103 19.27 -0.32 8.24
N ALA A 104 18.84 0.80 7.67
CA ALA A 104 18.12 0.81 6.40
C ALA A 104 18.99 0.27 5.25
N TRP A 105 20.29 0.58 5.23
CA TRP A 105 21.25 -0.03 4.31
C TRP A 105 21.33 -1.56 4.45
N GLU A 106 21.44 -2.05 5.69
CA GLU A 106 21.46 -3.50 5.97
C GLU A 106 20.18 -4.19 5.49
N VAL A 107 19.02 -3.61 5.81
CA VAL A 107 17.72 -4.12 5.39
C VAL A 107 17.60 -4.12 3.86
N ASN A 108 18.02 -3.03 3.20
CA ASN A 108 17.94 -2.91 1.75
C ASN A 108 18.74 -3.99 1.01
N LYS A 109 19.89 -4.41 1.53
CA LYS A 109 20.68 -5.52 0.93
C LYS A 109 19.90 -6.82 0.83
N ARG A 110 18.96 -7.06 1.75
CA ARG A 110 18.15 -8.29 1.80
C ARG A 110 16.80 -8.15 1.09
N THR A 111 16.24 -6.92 1.06
CA THR A 111 14.85 -6.71 0.65
C THR A 111 14.69 -5.87 -0.61
N ASN A 112 15.70 -5.11 -1.02
CA ASN A 112 15.63 -4.12 -2.13
C ASN A 112 14.44 -3.15 -1.95
N CYS A 113 14.33 -2.55 -0.76
CA CYS A 113 13.19 -1.69 -0.39
C CYS A 113 13.45 -0.19 -0.57
N VAL A 114 14.72 0.25 -0.72
CA VAL A 114 15.11 1.65 -0.83
C VAL A 114 15.43 2.00 -2.30
N THR A 115 14.84 3.07 -2.81
CA THR A 115 15.10 3.59 -4.17
C THR A 115 16.08 4.75 -4.18
N THR A 116 16.05 5.58 -3.13
CA THR A 116 16.87 6.80 -3.04
C THR A 116 17.23 7.08 -1.59
N TYR A 117 18.49 7.46 -1.35
CA TYR A 117 18.94 8.08 -0.11
C TYR A 117 18.82 9.61 -0.26
N LEU A 118 18.15 10.26 0.67
CA LEU A 118 17.99 11.71 0.71
C LEU A 118 19.21 12.31 1.43
N ALA A 119 20.31 12.46 0.70
CA ALA A 119 21.61 12.80 1.27
C ALA A 119 21.67 14.18 1.96
N ASP A 120 20.66 15.03 1.77
CA ASP A 120 20.50 16.30 2.47
C ASP A 120 19.90 16.15 3.90
N CYS A 121 19.60 14.92 4.34
CA CYS A 121 18.99 14.65 5.65
C CYS A 121 19.85 15.17 6.83
N GLU A 122 21.18 15.14 6.75
CA GLU A 122 22.07 15.70 7.78
C GLU A 122 21.93 17.24 7.87
N THR A 123 21.85 17.90 6.71
CA THR A 123 21.62 19.36 6.65
C THR A 123 20.21 19.70 7.18
N GLN A 124 19.20 18.91 6.83
CA GLN A 124 17.84 19.08 7.35
C GLN A 124 17.81 18.90 8.86
N LEU A 125 18.51 17.91 9.40
CA LEU A 125 18.60 17.67 10.84
C LEU A 125 19.19 18.89 11.57
N SER A 126 20.25 19.50 11.04
CA SER A 126 20.85 20.70 11.66
C SER A 126 19.92 21.91 11.72
N GLN A 127 18.88 21.93 10.87
CA GLN A 127 17.86 22.97 10.78
C GLN A 127 16.52 22.56 11.42
N ALA A 128 16.42 21.34 11.96
CA ALA A 128 15.18 20.79 12.49
C ALA A 128 14.72 21.57 13.74
N PRO A 129 13.44 22.01 13.79
CA PRO A 129 12.92 22.73 14.95
C PRO A 129 12.83 21.78 16.17
N ARG A 130 13.50 22.15 17.25
CA ARG A 130 13.56 21.36 18.50
C ARG A 130 12.21 21.21 19.21
N GLN A 131 11.28 22.14 18.96
CA GLN A 131 9.94 22.13 19.55
C GLN A 131 8.97 21.18 18.84
N GLY A 132 9.34 20.71 17.64
CA GLY A 132 8.48 19.83 16.84
C GLY A 132 8.30 18.46 17.48
N LEU A 133 7.09 17.92 17.43
CA LEU A 133 6.75 16.64 18.04
C LEU A 133 7.58 15.43 17.54
N LEU A 134 8.21 15.57 16.40
CA LEU A 134 9.04 14.52 15.78
C LEU A 134 10.52 14.95 15.65
N TYR A 135 10.98 15.86 16.53
CA TYR A 135 12.36 16.37 16.48
C TYR A 135 13.39 15.24 16.43
N GLY A 136 14.22 15.26 15.38
CA GLY A 136 15.32 14.32 15.19
C GLY A 136 14.88 12.90 14.75
N VAL A 137 13.59 12.66 14.52
CA VAL A 137 13.08 11.35 14.09
C VAL A 137 13.33 11.12 12.61
N PRO A 138 14.07 10.06 12.20
CA PRO A 138 14.17 9.67 10.82
C PRO A 138 12.84 9.12 10.30
N VAL A 139 12.42 9.57 9.10
CA VAL A 139 11.16 9.13 8.48
C VAL A 139 11.43 8.63 7.07
N SER A 140 10.95 7.42 6.75
CA SER A 140 10.94 6.92 5.38
C SER A 140 9.70 7.40 4.63
N LEU A 141 9.84 7.58 3.32
CA LEU A 141 8.77 8.08 2.47
C LEU A 141 8.55 7.16 1.28
N LYS A 142 7.31 6.77 1.05
CA LYS A 142 6.93 6.10 -0.20
C LYS A 142 7.33 6.98 -1.38
N GLU A 143 7.89 6.42 -2.43
CA GLU A 143 8.50 7.15 -3.57
C GLU A 143 7.55 8.12 -4.30
N CYS A 144 6.23 8.03 -4.07
CA CYS A 144 5.26 8.98 -4.63
C CYS A 144 5.18 10.33 -3.91
N PHE A 145 5.78 10.48 -2.72
CA PHE A 145 5.87 11.78 -2.04
C PHE A 145 6.98 12.61 -2.68
N SER A 146 6.63 13.77 -3.22
CA SER A 146 7.62 14.69 -3.79
C SER A 146 8.53 15.21 -2.70
N CYS A 147 9.84 15.02 -2.89
CA CYS A 147 10.91 15.71 -2.17
C CYS A 147 11.67 16.57 -3.15
N LYS A 148 11.90 17.85 -2.81
CA LYS A 148 12.59 18.82 -3.68
C LYS A 148 13.92 18.26 -4.18
N GLY A 149 14.15 18.34 -5.49
CA GLY A 149 15.35 17.86 -6.15
C GLY A 149 15.41 16.34 -6.39
N GLN A 150 14.42 15.57 -5.93
CA GLN A 150 14.33 14.12 -6.15
C GLN A 150 13.28 13.76 -7.19
N ASP A 151 13.53 12.68 -7.94
CA ASP A 151 12.54 12.12 -8.85
C ASP A 151 11.47 11.35 -8.05
N SER A 152 10.19 11.49 -8.44
CA SER A 152 9.11 10.57 -8.09
C SER A 152 8.73 9.81 -9.36
N THR A 153 9.34 8.63 -9.56
CA THR A 153 9.26 7.94 -10.84
C THR A 153 7.97 7.14 -11.02
N LEU A 154 7.35 6.73 -9.94
CA LEU A 154 6.23 5.77 -9.92
C LEU A 154 6.59 4.44 -10.61
N GLY A 155 7.88 4.08 -10.64
CA GLY A 155 8.39 2.91 -11.34
C GLY A 155 8.25 2.99 -12.87
N LEU A 156 8.03 4.18 -13.42
CA LEU A 156 7.82 4.47 -14.84
C LEU A 156 9.03 5.17 -15.43
N SER A 157 9.55 4.65 -16.54
CA SER A 157 10.78 5.17 -17.17
C SER A 157 10.66 6.60 -17.67
N GLN A 158 9.46 7.02 -18.07
CA GLN A 158 9.18 8.37 -18.53
C GLN A 158 9.29 9.46 -17.45
N ASN A 159 9.19 9.07 -16.16
CA ASN A 159 9.29 10.01 -15.04
C ASN A 159 10.72 10.13 -14.49
N GLN A 160 11.67 9.35 -15.02
CA GLN A 160 13.07 9.41 -14.61
C GLN A 160 13.75 10.68 -15.13
N GLY A 161 14.45 11.40 -14.24
CA GLY A 161 15.16 12.64 -14.55
C GLY A 161 14.24 13.87 -14.55
N ILE A 162 13.11 13.80 -13.85
CA ILE A 162 12.17 14.91 -13.64
C ILE A 162 12.09 15.17 -12.13
N PRO A 163 13.07 15.88 -11.54
CA PRO A 163 13.09 16.15 -10.11
C PRO A 163 11.93 17.08 -9.71
N ALA A 164 11.38 16.85 -8.51
CA ALA A 164 10.34 17.69 -7.96
C ALA A 164 10.87 19.10 -7.64
N GLU A 165 10.09 20.13 -7.95
CA GLU A 165 10.44 21.53 -7.68
C GLU A 165 10.31 21.90 -6.20
N CYS A 166 9.41 21.23 -5.49
CA CYS A 166 9.14 21.44 -4.07
C CYS A 166 8.77 20.13 -3.36
N ASP A 167 8.86 20.17 -2.03
CA ASP A 167 8.34 19.09 -1.19
C ASP A 167 6.82 19.05 -1.24
N SER A 168 6.22 17.86 -1.15
CA SER A 168 4.78 17.72 -0.89
C SER A 168 4.43 18.34 0.47
N VAL A 169 3.19 18.82 0.63
CA VAL A 169 2.76 19.51 1.87
C VAL A 169 3.02 18.64 3.11
N VAL A 170 2.71 17.34 3.04
CA VAL A 170 2.96 16.43 4.17
C VAL A 170 4.45 16.36 4.53
N VAL A 171 5.36 16.37 3.54
CA VAL A 171 6.81 16.39 3.78
C VAL A 171 7.25 17.71 4.39
N GLN A 172 6.68 18.84 3.93
CA GLN A 172 6.94 20.15 4.53
C GLN A 172 6.54 20.16 6.01
N VAL A 173 5.33 19.66 6.34
CA VAL A 173 4.85 19.60 7.72
C VAL A 173 5.70 18.67 8.57
N LEU A 174 6.12 17.50 8.07
CA LEU A 174 7.06 16.63 8.78
C LEU A 174 8.34 17.37 9.17
N LYS A 175 8.93 18.11 8.24
CA LYS A 175 10.13 18.91 8.49
C LYS A 175 9.88 20.03 9.51
N LEU A 176 8.73 20.70 9.45
CA LEU A 176 8.30 21.70 10.43
C LEU A 176 8.06 21.10 11.83
N GLN A 177 7.72 19.81 11.89
CA GLN A 177 7.61 19.05 13.14
C GLN A 177 8.95 18.42 13.58
N GLY A 178 10.06 18.78 12.93
CA GLY A 178 11.41 18.35 13.29
C GLY A 178 11.79 16.96 12.80
N ALA A 179 10.92 16.26 12.05
CA ALA A 179 11.24 14.97 11.45
C ALA A 179 12.26 15.11 10.31
N VAL A 180 13.02 14.05 10.08
CA VAL A 180 14.09 14.01 9.07
C VAL A 180 13.77 12.94 8.02
N PRO A 181 13.15 13.30 6.88
CA PRO A 181 13.06 12.41 5.74
C PRO A 181 14.44 11.96 5.27
N PHE A 182 14.71 10.64 5.20
CA PHE A 182 16.04 10.15 4.89
C PHE A 182 16.12 9.18 3.72
N VAL A 183 15.03 8.47 3.37
CA VAL A 183 14.98 7.58 2.21
C VAL A 183 13.64 7.63 1.50
N HIS A 184 13.65 7.41 0.18
CA HIS A 184 12.49 6.97 -0.57
C HIS A 184 12.46 5.45 -0.68
N THR A 185 11.26 4.86 -0.59
CA THR A 185 11.05 3.41 -0.61
C THR A 185 10.35 2.95 -1.87
N ASN A 186 10.63 1.69 -2.26
CA ASN A 186 10.17 1.11 -3.51
C ASN A 186 8.66 0.89 -3.55
N ILE A 187 8.10 0.94 -4.75
CA ILE A 187 6.69 0.80 -5.07
C ILE A 187 6.49 -0.06 -6.32
N PRO A 188 5.32 -0.63 -6.57
CA PRO A 188 5.02 -1.26 -7.86
C PRO A 188 4.88 -0.19 -8.95
N GLN A 189 5.18 -0.56 -10.18
CA GLN A 189 5.00 0.30 -11.35
C GLN A 189 3.57 0.89 -11.36
N SER A 190 3.45 2.21 -11.50
CA SER A 190 2.18 2.96 -11.47
C SER A 190 1.38 2.89 -10.17
N MET A 191 1.84 2.21 -9.13
CA MET A 191 1.16 1.95 -7.85
C MET A 191 -0.14 1.12 -7.94
N PHE A 192 -0.49 0.57 -9.11
CA PHE A 192 -1.72 -0.23 -9.32
C PHE A 192 -1.53 -1.73 -9.10
N SER A 193 -0.68 -2.11 -8.16
CA SER A 193 -0.55 -3.49 -7.69
C SER A 193 -0.37 -3.51 -6.17
N TYR A 194 -0.78 -4.60 -5.54
CA TYR A 194 -0.45 -4.87 -4.13
C TYR A 194 0.72 -5.88 -3.98
N ASP A 195 1.55 -6.03 -5.04
CA ASP A 195 2.95 -6.46 -4.98
C ASP A 195 3.87 -5.22 -4.97
N CYS A 196 5.18 -5.38 -4.98
CA CYS A 196 6.14 -4.27 -4.99
C CYS A 196 7.29 -4.54 -5.96
N SER A 197 7.01 -4.34 -7.26
CA SER A 197 7.99 -4.51 -8.34
C SER A 197 7.82 -3.46 -9.42
N ASN A 198 8.93 -3.02 -10.01
CA ASN A 198 8.92 -2.16 -11.19
C ASN A 198 10.20 -2.33 -12.04
N PRO A 199 10.19 -1.91 -13.33
CA PRO A 199 11.34 -2.06 -14.22
C PRO A 199 12.58 -1.26 -13.81
N LEU A 200 12.42 -0.16 -13.07
CA LEU A 200 13.51 0.74 -12.68
C LEU A 200 14.36 0.13 -11.56
N PHE A 201 13.71 -0.27 -10.46
CA PHE A 201 14.35 -0.67 -9.21
C PHE A 201 14.21 -2.17 -8.91
N GLY A 202 13.37 -2.88 -9.66
CA GLY A 202 13.14 -4.32 -9.46
C GLY A 202 12.16 -4.65 -8.34
N GLN A 203 12.21 -5.90 -7.90
CA GLN A 203 11.31 -6.49 -6.91
C GLN A 203 11.80 -6.22 -5.48
N THR A 204 10.91 -5.77 -4.61
CA THR A 204 11.11 -5.76 -3.16
C THR A 204 10.63 -7.08 -2.55
N MET A 205 11.40 -7.63 -1.63
CA MET A 205 11.11 -8.89 -0.94
C MET A 205 10.55 -8.65 0.46
N ASN A 206 9.75 -9.59 0.95
CA ASN A 206 9.25 -9.57 2.31
C ASN A 206 10.40 -9.75 3.32
N PRO A 207 10.45 -8.97 4.42
CA PRO A 207 11.56 -9.00 5.38
C PRO A 207 11.66 -10.31 6.16
N TRP A 208 10.56 -11.05 6.30
CA TRP A 208 10.50 -12.32 7.02
C TRP A 208 10.81 -13.52 6.13
N LYS A 209 10.43 -13.44 4.85
CA LYS A 209 10.63 -14.52 3.89
C LYS A 209 10.81 -13.97 2.48
N SER A 210 12.02 -14.07 1.94
CA SER A 210 12.40 -13.49 0.65
C SER A 210 11.62 -14.02 -0.56
N SER A 211 10.99 -15.19 -0.48
CA SER A 211 10.11 -15.72 -1.52
C SER A 211 8.70 -15.12 -1.52
N LYS A 212 8.39 -14.28 -0.54
CA LYS A 212 7.07 -13.66 -0.36
C LYS A 212 7.11 -12.18 -0.71
N SER A 213 5.95 -11.67 -1.13
CA SER A 213 5.73 -10.25 -1.38
C SER A 213 5.68 -9.45 -0.08
N PRO A 214 6.24 -8.26 -0.03
CA PRO A 214 6.05 -7.35 1.10
C PRO A 214 4.65 -6.72 1.12
N GLY A 215 3.82 -7.03 0.13
CA GLY A 215 2.60 -6.28 -0.15
C GLY A 215 2.89 -4.99 -0.92
N GLY A 216 1.83 -4.25 -1.25
CA GLY A 216 1.94 -3.00 -2.01
C GLY A 216 0.64 -2.18 -1.95
N SER A 217 0.69 -0.96 -2.45
CA SER A 217 1.78 -0.34 -3.20
C SER A 217 2.85 0.33 -2.32
N SER A 218 2.68 0.47 -0.99
CA SER A 218 3.72 0.95 -0.07
C SER A 218 4.61 -0.21 0.42
N GLY A 219 5.04 -1.10 -0.50
CA GLY A 219 5.73 -2.33 -0.14
C GLY A 219 7.14 -2.09 0.37
N GLY A 220 7.84 -1.09 -0.15
CA GLY A 220 9.13 -0.67 0.36
C GLY A 220 9.08 -0.16 1.81
N GLU A 221 8.02 0.60 2.18
CA GLU A 221 7.75 1.00 3.56
C GLU A 221 7.54 -0.22 4.46
N GLY A 222 6.63 -1.13 4.04
CA GLY A 222 6.36 -2.34 4.79
C GLY A 222 7.61 -3.17 5.06
N ALA A 223 8.44 -3.39 4.04
CA ALA A 223 9.68 -4.15 4.16
C ALA A 223 10.73 -3.45 5.04
N LEU A 224 10.89 -2.14 4.89
CA LEU A 224 11.87 -1.36 5.63
C LEU A 224 11.52 -1.28 7.13
N ILE A 225 10.28 -0.89 7.45
CA ILE A 225 9.81 -0.75 8.83
C ILE A 225 9.72 -2.13 9.52
N GLY A 226 9.20 -3.14 8.82
CA GLY A 226 9.07 -4.51 9.34
C GLY A 226 10.40 -5.16 9.70
N ALA A 227 11.50 -4.74 9.07
CA ALA A 227 12.87 -5.17 9.40
C ALA A 227 13.60 -4.19 10.33
N GLY A 228 12.95 -3.16 10.87
CA GLY A 228 13.53 -2.19 11.81
C GLY A 228 14.39 -1.11 11.15
N GLY A 229 14.36 -0.97 9.82
CA GLY A 229 15.16 0.01 9.08
C GLY A 229 14.62 1.44 9.09
N SER A 230 13.40 1.65 9.55
CA SER A 230 12.80 2.95 9.81
C SER A 230 11.86 2.87 11.01
N PRO A 231 11.83 3.87 11.90
CA PRO A 231 10.91 3.87 13.05
C PRO A 231 9.50 4.29 12.63
N LEU A 232 9.39 5.11 11.59
CA LEU A 232 8.17 5.71 11.08
C LEU A 232 8.27 5.90 9.57
N GLY A 233 7.15 5.71 8.86
CA GLY A 233 7.07 6.00 7.44
C GLY A 233 5.69 6.48 7.00
N LEU A 234 5.62 7.04 5.81
CA LEU A 234 4.37 7.47 5.19
C LEU A 234 4.06 6.67 3.92
N GLY A 235 2.83 6.18 3.86
CA GLY A 235 2.25 5.50 2.71
C GLY A 235 1.07 6.23 2.09
N SER A 236 0.54 5.67 1.01
CA SER A 236 -0.72 6.10 0.41
C SER A 236 -1.59 4.89 0.08
N ASP A 237 -2.91 5.02 0.17
CA ASP A 237 -3.86 3.91 0.06
C ASP A 237 -5.11 4.32 -0.73
N ILE A 238 -5.35 3.66 -1.87
CA ILE A 238 -6.56 3.80 -2.69
C ILE A 238 -7.37 2.51 -2.78
N GLY A 239 -6.79 1.38 -2.33
CA GLY A 239 -7.43 0.07 -2.39
C GLY A 239 -6.82 -0.94 -1.41
N GLY A 240 -5.99 -0.47 -0.46
CA GLY A 240 -5.28 -1.30 0.52
C GLY A 240 -3.78 -1.05 0.57
N SER A 241 -3.27 -0.02 -0.11
CA SER A 241 -1.83 0.17 -0.34
C SER A 241 -1.00 0.61 0.88
N ILE A 242 -1.60 0.93 2.02
CA ILE A 242 -0.97 0.98 3.35
C ILE A 242 -1.20 -0.36 4.05
N ARG A 243 -2.42 -0.86 3.99
CA ARG A 243 -2.91 -1.97 4.80
C ARG A 243 -2.34 -3.32 4.36
N PHE A 244 -2.21 -3.60 3.05
CA PHE A 244 -1.55 -4.82 2.57
C PHE A 244 -0.10 -4.93 3.03
N PRO A 245 0.77 -3.92 2.79
CA PRO A 245 2.15 -4.04 3.23
C PRO A 245 2.27 -4.08 4.76
N SER A 246 1.39 -3.39 5.50
CA SER A 246 1.36 -3.51 6.96
C SER A 246 1.06 -4.93 7.41
N ALA A 247 0.01 -5.56 6.87
CA ALA A 247 -0.36 -6.93 7.20
C ALA A 247 0.71 -7.95 6.79
N PHE A 248 1.28 -7.82 5.59
CA PHE A 248 2.24 -8.77 5.05
C PHE A 248 3.62 -8.69 5.73
N CYS A 249 4.00 -7.51 6.21
CA CYS A 249 5.27 -7.28 6.88
C CYS A 249 5.17 -7.27 8.42
N GLY A 250 3.97 -7.40 8.98
CA GLY A 250 3.77 -7.49 10.43
C GLY A 250 3.99 -6.17 11.15
N ILE A 251 3.51 -5.06 10.59
CA ILE A 251 3.53 -3.73 11.19
C ILE A 251 2.13 -3.14 11.26
N CYS A 252 1.97 -2.05 11.98
CA CYS A 252 0.75 -1.26 12.02
C CYS A 252 0.72 -0.24 10.87
N GLY A 253 -0.48 0.05 10.36
CA GLY A 253 -0.67 1.09 9.36
C GLY A 253 -2.09 1.62 9.39
N LEU A 254 -2.25 2.92 9.21
CA LEU A 254 -3.55 3.57 9.18
C LEU A 254 -3.80 4.22 7.83
N LYS A 255 -4.93 3.87 7.20
CA LYS A 255 -5.55 4.62 6.11
C LYS A 255 -6.59 5.57 6.71
N PRO A 256 -6.33 6.86 6.82
CA PRO A 256 -7.34 7.84 7.30
C PRO A 256 -8.48 8.03 6.28
N THR A 257 -9.47 8.82 6.65
CA THR A 257 -10.45 9.42 5.74
C THR A 257 -9.73 10.20 4.63
N GLY A 258 -10.24 10.18 3.42
CA GLY A 258 -9.72 11.01 2.32
C GLY A 258 -9.71 12.48 2.71
N ASN A 259 -8.65 13.21 2.37
CA ASN A 259 -8.41 14.61 2.75
C ASN A 259 -8.21 14.86 4.28
N ARG A 260 -8.06 13.82 5.12
CA ARG A 260 -7.62 14.01 6.51
C ARG A 260 -6.20 14.55 6.58
N LEU A 261 -5.36 14.13 5.64
CA LEU A 261 -4.02 14.67 5.39
C LEU A 261 -3.93 15.17 3.94
N SER A 262 -3.08 16.15 3.70
CA SER A 262 -2.88 16.74 2.38
C SER A 262 -2.39 15.71 1.35
N LYS A 263 -2.93 15.79 0.16
CA LYS A 263 -2.47 15.07 -1.05
C LYS A 263 -1.66 15.98 -1.99
N SER A 264 -1.49 17.24 -1.63
CA SER A 264 -0.77 18.22 -2.46
C SER A 264 0.70 17.86 -2.58
N GLY A 265 1.19 17.76 -3.81
CA GLY A 265 2.55 17.32 -4.10
C GLY A 265 2.75 15.80 -4.11
N LEU A 266 1.68 14.98 -3.99
CA LEU A 266 1.77 13.56 -4.32
C LEU A 266 1.76 13.37 -5.83
N LYS A 267 2.68 12.54 -6.33
CA LYS A 267 2.63 12.10 -7.72
C LYS A 267 1.70 10.90 -7.88
N GLY A 268 0.84 10.94 -8.88
CA GLY A 268 -0.11 9.88 -9.20
C GLY A 268 -0.10 9.52 -10.68
N CYS A 269 -0.67 8.37 -11.03
CA CYS A 269 -0.79 7.88 -12.41
C CYS A 269 -2.15 8.16 -13.05
N VAL A 270 -3.17 8.43 -12.24
CA VAL A 270 -4.52 8.73 -12.71
C VAL A 270 -4.98 10.01 -12.03
N HIS A 271 -5.10 11.07 -12.79
CA HIS A 271 -5.51 12.38 -12.30
C HIS A 271 -7.02 12.58 -12.47
N GLY A 272 -7.66 13.28 -11.51
CA GLY A 272 -9.09 13.62 -11.56
C GLY A 272 -10.04 12.49 -11.18
N GLN A 273 -9.55 11.29 -10.82
CA GLN A 273 -10.35 10.23 -10.25
C GLN A 273 -10.66 10.56 -8.79
N VAL A 274 -11.94 10.67 -8.44
CA VAL A 274 -12.45 11.04 -7.10
C VAL A 274 -13.54 10.08 -6.59
N ALA A 275 -13.93 9.10 -7.40
CA ALA A 275 -15.00 8.17 -7.04
C ALA A 275 -14.57 7.21 -5.91
N VAL A 276 -13.29 6.80 -5.91
CA VAL A 276 -12.68 6.02 -4.83
C VAL A 276 -11.56 6.86 -4.23
N GLN A 277 -11.64 7.11 -2.92
CA GLN A 277 -10.75 8.07 -2.27
C GLN A 277 -9.35 7.51 -2.04
N LEU A 278 -8.34 8.31 -2.43
CA LEU A 278 -6.94 8.14 -2.03
C LEU A 278 -6.73 8.77 -0.66
N SER A 279 -6.04 8.07 0.23
CA SER A 279 -5.62 8.58 1.53
C SER A 279 -4.10 8.51 1.69
N VAL A 280 -3.53 9.46 2.41
CA VAL A 280 -2.16 9.44 2.93
C VAL A 280 -2.23 8.99 4.38
N GLY A 281 -1.29 8.17 4.84
CA GLY A 281 -1.30 7.75 6.23
C GLY A 281 0.02 7.16 6.73
N PRO A 282 0.19 7.07 8.05
CA PRO A 282 1.39 6.58 8.70
C PRO A 282 1.47 5.06 8.70
N MET A 283 2.71 4.56 8.74
CA MET A 283 3.09 3.16 8.91
C MET A 283 4.21 3.08 9.96
N ALA A 284 4.07 2.21 10.93
CA ALA A 284 5.04 2.06 12.05
C ALA A 284 4.94 0.67 12.68
N ARG A 285 5.84 0.36 13.64
CA ARG A 285 5.84 -0.93 14.33
C ARG A 285 4.70 -1.10 15.33
N ASP A 286 4.14 0.01 15.83
CA ASP A 286 3.11 0.04 16.87
C ASP A 286 2.09 1.16 16.63
N VAL A 287 0.94 1.07 17.30
CA VAL A 287 -0.18 2.00 17.11
C VAL A 287 0.11 3.38 17.72
N GLU A 288 0.85 3.44 18.85
CA GLU A 288 1.21 4.72 19.47
C GLU A 288 2.07 5.58 18.53
N SER A 289 2.96 4.95 17.77
CA SER A 289 3.77 5.61 16.73
C SER A 289 2.91 6.19 15.61
N LEU A 290 1.82 5.50 15.21
CA LEU A 290 0.86 6.03 14.22
C LEU A 290 0.12 7.26 14.78
N ALA A 291 -0.32 7.19 16.04
CA ALA A 291 -1.00 8.29 16.73
C ALA A 291 -0.08 9.51 16.88
N LEU A 292 1.17 9.31 17.27
CA LEU A 292 2.17 10.37 17.36
C LEU A 292 2.40 11.07 16.01
N CYS A 293 2.51 10.30 14.93
CA CYS A 293 2.63 10.84 13.58
C CYS A 293 1.40 11.67 13.19
N LEU A 294 0.20 11.15 13.44
CA LEU A 294 -1.04 11.86 13.11
C LEU A 294 -1.17 13.15 13.92
N ARG A 295 -0.84 13.11 15.21
CA ARG A 295 -0.80 14.27 16.11
C ARG A 295 0.15 15.35 15.59
N ALA A 296 1.33 14.96 15.12
CA ALA A 296 2.29 15.89 14.53
C ALA A 296 1.83 16.49 13.21
N LEU A 297 1.11 15.72 12.39
CA LEU A 297 0.66 16.18 11.07
C LEU A 297 -0.64 17.01 11.14
N LEU A 298 -1.54 16.76 12.11
CA LEU A 298 -2.81 17.47 12.26
C LEU A 298 -2.63 18.79 13.02
N CYS A 299 -1.81 19.67 12.49
CA CYS A 299 -1.41 20.95 13.10
C CYS A 299 -1.76 22.15 12.21
N GLU A 300 -1.61 23.35 12.74
CA GLU A 300 -1.90 24.61 12.02
C GLU A 300 -1.13 24.72 10.70
N ASP A 301 0.11 24.25 10.65
CA ASP A 301 0.90 24.30 9.41
C ASP A 301 0.30 23.43 8.30
N MET A 302 -0.28 22.27 8.62
CA MET A 302 -1.00 21.45 7.64
C MET A 302 -2.19 22.23 7.06
N PHE A 303 -3.00 22.84 7.92
CA PHE A 303 -4.21 23.55 7.53
C PHE A 303 -3.91 24.84 6.77
N ARG A 304 -2.78 25.49 7.10
CA ARG A 304 -2.30 26.69 6.42
C ARG A 304 -1.71 26.38 5.04
N LEU A 305 -0.90 25.31 4.93
CA LEU A 305 -0.23 24.93 3.68
C LEU A 305 -1.19 24.28 2.68
N ASP A 306 -2.22 23.60 3.17
CA ASP A 306 -3.28 23.04 2.32
C ASP A 306 -4.67 23.33 2.94
N PRO A 307 -5.31 24.47 2.59
CA PRO A 307 -6.63 24.81 3.09
C PRO A 307 -7.77 23.87 2.64
N THR A 308 -7.50 22.88 1.79
CA THR A 308 -8.47 21.84 1.42
C THR A 308 -8.54 20.71 2.46
N VAL A 309 -7.58 20.67 3.38
CA VAL A 309 -7.61 19.77 4.55
C VAL A 309 -8.48 20.44 5.63
N PRO A 310 -9.54 19.78 6.10
CA PRO A 310 -10.37 20.32 7.18
C PRO A 310 -9.53 20.57 8.45
N PRO A 311 -9.67 21.73 9.11
CA PRO A 311 -8.89 22.10 10.30
C PRO A 311 -9.40 21.38 11.56
N LEU A 312 -9.26 20.07 11.57
CA LEU A 312 -9.63 19.19 12.66
C LEU A 312 -8.35 18.68 13.33
N PRO A 313 -7.93 19.25 14.48
CA PRO A 313 -6.77 18.78 15.21
C PRO A 313 -7.00 17.38 15.78
N PHE A 314 -5.93 16.71 16.23
CA PHE A 314 -6.01 15.40 16.86
C PHE A 314 -6.83 15.47 18.17
N ASN A 315 -7.82 14.60 18.32
CA ASN A 315 -8.70 14.56 19.50
C ASN A 315 -8.15 13.60 20.56
N GLU A 316 -7.42 14.16 21.53
CA GLU A 316 -6.81 13.41 22.63
C GLU A 316 -7.85 12.73 23.53
N GLU A 317 -8.99 13.37 23.79
CA GLU A 317 -10.04 12.83 24.65
C GLU A 317 -10.60 11.52 24.09
N VAL A 318 -10.87 11.50 22.80
CA VAL A 318 -11.33 10.28 22.09
C VAL A 318 -10.26 9.21 22.10
N TYR A 319 -8.99 9.57 21.78
CA TYR A 319 -7.89 8.62 21.70
C TYR A 319 -7.55 7.98 23.06
N THR A 320 -7.55 8.76 24.14
CA THR A 320 -7.16 8.30 25.47
C THR A 320 -8.29 7.65 26.27
N SER A 321 -9.52 7.76 25.80
CA SER A 321 -10.68 7.16 26.46
C SER A 321 -10.52 5.65 26.66
N SER A 322 -10.96 5.14 27.81
CA SER A 322 -10.96 3.72 28.17
C SER A 322 -12.38 3.11 28.25
N GLN A 323 -13.40 3.84 27.80
CA GLN A 323 -14.78 3.35 27.86
C GLN A 323 -14.95 2.10 26.99
N PRO A 324 -15.72 1.09 27.43
CA PRO A 324 -16.03 -0.06 26.59
C PRO A 324 -16.62 0.35 25.26
N LEU A 325 -16.29 -0.38 24.20
CA LEU A 325 -16.74 -0.14 22.84
C LEU A 325 -17.79 -1.17 22.42
N ARG A 326 -18.72 -0.73 21.59
CA ARG A 326 -19.64 -1.59 20.87
C ARG A 326 -19.07 -1.88 19.48
N VAL A 327 -18.50 -3.08 19.31
CA VAL A 327 -17.67 -3.47 18.17
C VAL A 327 -18.49 -4.32 17.21
N GLY A 328 -18.78 -3.84 16.02
CA GLY A 328 -19.26 -4.66 14.93
C GLY A 328 -18.18 -5.64 14.46
N TYR A 329 -18.56 -6.83 13.97
CA TYR A 329 -17.59 -7.74 13.37
C TYR A 329 -18.22 -8.64 12.30
N TYR A 330 -17.39 -9.10 11.35
CA TYR A 330 -17.75 -10.19 10.44
C TYR A 330 -16.53 -11.10 10.21
N GLU A 331 -16.80 -12.41 10.05
CA GLU A 331 -15.76 -13.41 9.80
C GLU A 331 -15.38 -13.50 8.32
N THR A 332 -16.28 -13.11 7.44
CA THR A 332 -16.09 -13.12 5.98
C THR A 332 -16.97 -12.05 5.33
N ASP A 333 -16.48 -11.51 4.22
CA ASP A 333 -17.24 -10.61 3.35
C ASP A 333 -18.10 -11.36 2.30
N ASN A 334 -18.09 -12.69 2.32
CA ASN A 334 -18.72 -13.57 1.35
C ASN A 334 -18.26 -13.38 -0.11
N TYR A 335 -17.19 -12.63 -0.32
CA TYR A 335 -16.58 -12.38 -1.62
C TYR A 335 -15.17 -13.00 -1.74
N THR A 336 -14.33 -12.78 -0.75
CA THR A 336 -13.02 -13.45 -0.63
C THR A 336 -13.05 -14.35 0.61
N MET A 337 -12.91 -15.67 0.42
CA MET A 337 -12.88 -16.60 1.55
C MET A 337 -11.65 -16.29 2.41
N PRO A 338 -11.79 -16.09 3.73
CA PRO A 338 -10.65 -15.91 4.60
C PRO A 338 -9.82 -17.20 4.67
N THR A 339 -8.49 -17.06 4.79
CA THR A 339 -7.62 -18.19 5.07
C THR A 339 -7.87 -18.70 6.51
N PRO A 340 -7.50 -19.96 6.82
CA PRO A 340 -7.62 -20.48 8.20
C PRO A 340 -6.97 -19.56 9.23
N ALA A 341 -5.76 -19.06 8.94
CA ALA A 341 -5.04 -18.13 9.80
C ALA A 341 -5.79 -16.80 10.00
N MET A 342 -6.41 -16.23 8.94
CA MET A 342 -7.23 -15.01 9.03
C MET A 342 -8.44 -15.23 9.94
N LYS A 343 -9.14 -16.37 9.76
CA LYS A 343 -10.30 -16.71 10.56
C LYS A 343 -9.94 -16.87 12.03
N ARG A 344 -8.87 -17.61 12.32
CA ARG A 344 -8.36 -17.79 13.68
C ARG A 344 -7.98 -16.45 14.32
N ALA A 345 -7.19 -15.62 13.61
CA ALA A 345 -6.78 -14.30 14.10
C ALA A 345 -7.97 -13.41 14.48
N LEU A 346 -9.01 -13.38 13.65
CA LEU A 346 -10.23 -12.63 13.95
C LEU A 346 -10.95 -13.16 15.19
N LEU A 347 -11.13 -14.49 15.30
CA LEU A 347 -11.87 -15.12 16.40
C LEU A 347 -11.11 -15.01 17.73
N GLU A 348 -9.79 -15.13 17.74
CA GLU A 348 -8.94 -14.89 18.90
C GLU A 348 -9.08 -13.42 19.35
N THR A 349 -8.92 -12.47 18.43
CA THR A 349 -9.09 -11.03 18.74
C THR A 349 -10.49 -10.73 19.27
N LYS A 350 -11.54 -11.29 18.67
CA LYS A 350 -12.92 -11.15 19.14
C LYS A 350 -13.05 -11.62 20.59
N LYS A 351 -12.55 -12.82 20.91
CA LYS A 351 -12.60 -13.40 22.25
C LYS A 351 -11.88 -12.53 23.28
N SER A 352 -10.70 -12.01 22.94
CA SER A 352 -9.92 -11.14 23.83
C SER A 352 -10.64 -9.80 24.09
N LEU A 353 -11.31 -9.23 23.07
CA LEU A 353 -12.12 -8.03 23.21
C LEU A 353 -13.36 -8.28 24.11
N GLU A 354 -14.06 -9.41 23.95
CA GLU A 354 -15.17 -9.80 24.82
C GLU A 354 -14.72 -9.95 26.29
N ALA A 355 -13.57 -10.59 26.50
CA ALA A 355 -12.98 -10.75 27.84
C ALA A 355 -12.56 -9.41 28.46
N ALA A 356 -12.20 -8.41 27.66
CA ALA A 356 -11.87 -7.05 28.10
C ALA A 356 -13.12 -6.18 28.35
N GLY A 357 -14.33 -6.71 28.17
CA GLY A 357 -15.59 -6.01 28.47
C GLY A 357 -16.20 -5.24 27.31
N HIS A 358 -15.69 -5.41 26.07
CA HIS A 358 -16.32 -4.84 24.89
C HIS A 358 -17.53 -5.68 24.44
N THR A 359 -18.49 -5.04 23.78
CA THR A 359 -19.67 -5.72 23.23
C THR A 359 -19.46 -6.03 21.75
N LEU A 360 -19.43 -7.30 21.38
CA LEU A 360 -19.24 -7.74 19.99
C LEU A 360 -20.60 -8.02 19.31
N VAL A 361 -20.85 -7.37 18.17
CA VAL A 361 -22.13 -7.43 17.44
C VAL A 361 -21.86 -7.91 16.01
N PRO A 362 -22.51 -8.99 15.54
CA PRO A 362 -22.41 -9.37 14.13
C PRO A 362 -22.90 -8.25 13.21
N PHE A 363 -22.06 -7.86 12.25
CA PHE A 363 -22.34 -6.80 11.29
C PHE A 363 -21.64 -7.09 9.97
N LEU A 364 -22.37 -7.20 8.91
CA LEU A 364 -21.84 -7.34 7.56
C LEU A 364 -22.40 -6.22 6.68
N PRO A 365 -21.59 -5.36 6.07
CA PRO A 365 -22.07 -4.37 5.12
C PRO A 365 -22.87 -5.02 3.99
N CYS A 366 -23.99 -4.41 3.59
CA CYS A 366 -24.82 -4.94 2.52
C CYS A 366 -24.09 -4.91 1.16
N ASN A 367 -24.42 -5.84 0.27
CA ASN A 367 -24.04 -5.84 -1.15
C ASN A 367 -22.55 -5.61 -1.42
N ILE A 368 -21.65 -6.25 -0.66
CA ILE A 368 -20.18 -6.08 -0.82
C ILE A 368 -19.73 -6.40 -2.26
N SER A 369 -20.26 -7.45 -2.88
CA SER A 369 -19.93 -7.79 -4.28
C SER A 369 -20.18 -6.60 -5.22
N HIS A 370 -21.32 -5.93 -5.08
CA HIS A 370 -21.65 -4.73 -5.87
C HIS A 370 -20.68 -3.58 -5.59
N ALA A 371 -20.36 -3.33 -4.32
CA ALA A 371 -19.39 -2.29 -3.93
C ALA A 371 -18.00 -2.53 -4.51
N VAL A 372 -17.53 -3.78 -4.52
CA VAL A 372 -16.20 -4.15 -5.04
C VAL A 372 -16.18 -4.12 -6.56
N GLU A 373 -17.13 -4.82 -7.20
CA GLU A 373 -17.12 -5.06 -8.65
C GLU A 373 -17.59 -3.86 -9.45
N ILE A 374 -18.65 -3.17 -9.00
CA ILE A 374 -19.29 -2.11 -9.76
C ILE A 374 -18.85 -0.73 -9.28
N LEU A 375 -18.96 -0.46 -7.99
CA LEU A 375 -18.67 0.87 -7.46
C LEU A 375 -17.17 1.15 -7.45
N SER A 376 -16.38 0.26 -6.86
CA SER A 376 -14.92 0.48 -6.74
C SER A 376 -14.20 0.30 -8.07
N ALA A 377 -14.34 -0.85 -8.74
CA ALA A 377 -13.68 -1.10 -10.02
C ALA A 377 -14.19 -0.15 -11.11
N GLY A 378 -15.52 0.10 -11.13
CA GLY A 378 -16.13 1.05 -12.04
C GLY A 378 -15.72 2.50 -11.78
N GLY A 379 -15.49 2.89 -10.53
CA GLY A 379 -14.98 4.20 -10.13
C GLY A 379 -13.53 4.40 -10.54
N LEU A 380 -12.65 3.46 -10.18
CA LEU A 380 -11.22 3.49 -10.49
C LEU A 380 -10.92 3.52 -12.00
N PHE A 381 -11.74 2.84 -12.80
CA PHE A 381 -11.55 2.70 -14.25
C PHE A 381 -12.71 3.32 -15.07
N SER A 382 -13.25 4.45 -14.60
CA SER A 382 -14.37 5.15 -15.26
C SER A 382 -14.03 5.67 -16.66
N ASP A 383 -12.76 5.86 -16.97
CA ASP A 383 -12.24 6.21 -18.30
C ASP A 383 -11.89 4.99 -19.16
N GLY A 384 -12.25 3.78 -18.70
CA GLY A 384 -11.89 2.52 -19.34
C GLY A 384 -10.42 2.11 -19.14
N GLY A 385 -9.69 2.79 -18.25
CA GLY A 385 -8.28 2.59 -17.97
C GLY A 385 -7.35 3.39 -18.91
N HIS A 386 -7.90 4.34 -19.67
CA HIS A 386 -7.14 5.13 -20.64
C HIS A 386 -5.99 5.90 -20.00
N SER A 387 -6.28 6.67 -18.92
CA SER A 387 -5.28 7.47 -18.22
C SER A 387 -4.15 6.60 -17.66
N LEU A 388 -4.48 5.45 -17.09
CA LEU A 388 -3.47 4.52 -16.62
C LEU A 388 -2.61 3.99 -17.76
N LEU A 389 -3.22 3.57 -18.89
CA LEU A 389 -2.51 3.02 -20.05
C LEU A 389 -1.59 4.04 -20.74
N GLN A 390 -1.86 5.34 -20.66
CA GLN A 390 -0.95 6.37 -21.19
C GLN A 390 0.43 6.30 -20.52
N ASN A 391 0.48 5.94 -19.23
CA ASN A 391 1.74 5.81 -18.49
C ASN A 391 2.62 4.65 -18.98
N PHE A 392 2.09 3.72 -19.76
CA PHE A 392 2.84 2.57 -20.30
C PHE A 392 3.28 2.75 -21.75
N LYS A 393 3.00 3.90 -22.37
CA LYS A 393 3.43 4.15 -23.75
C LYS A 393 4.95 4.23 -23.84
N GLY A 394 5.53 3.35 -24.65
CA GLY A 394 6.99 3.29 -24.84
C GLY A 394 7.77 2.68 -23.67
N ASP A 395 7.10 2.30 -22.59
CA ASP A 395 7.71 1.69 -21.40
C ASP A 395 7.62 0.14 -21.41
N PHE A 396 8.30 -0.49 -20.47
CA PHE A 396 8.12 -1.90 -20.13
C PHE A 396 6.93 -2.05 -19.17
N THR A 397 6.15 -3.10 -19.34
CA THR A 397 5.15 -3.47 -18.33
C THR A 397 5.79 -4.47 -17.37
N ASP A 398 5.76 -4.16 -16.09
CA ASP A 398 6.23 -5.07 -15.04
C ASP A 398 5.34 -6.32 -14.97
N PRO A 399 5.90 -7.52 -14.71
CA PRO A 399 5.11 -8.74 -14.56
C PRO A 399 3.97 -8.63 -13.55
N CYS A 400 4.14 -7.87 -12.46
CA CYS A 400 3.10 -7.69 -11.44
C CYS A 400 1.84 -6.95 -11.94
N LEU A 401 1.92 -6.32 -13.13
CA LEU A 401 0.80 -5.59 -13.78
C LEU A 401 0.38 -6.19 -15.11
N GLY A 402 1.05 -7.27 -15.57
CA GLY A 402 0.86 -7.83 -16.89
C GLY A 402 -0.59 -8.16 -17.21
N ASP A 403 -1.28 -8.82 -16.27
CA ASP A 403 -2.68 -9.24 -16.44
C ASP A 403 -3.62 -8.03 -16.49
N LEU A 404 -3.49 -7.08 -15.57
CA LEU A 404 -4.30 -5.85 -15.55
C LEU A 404 -4.13 -5.04 -16.84
N VAL A 405 -2.90 -4.74 -17.22
CA VAL A 405 -2.60 -3.97 -18.45
C VAL A 405 -3.12 -4.67 -19.70
N SER A 406 -3.04 -6.00 -19.75
CA SER A 406 -3.57 -6.79 -20.87
C SER A 406 -5.10 -6.68 -20.97
N VAL A 407 -5.80 -6.79 -19.85
CA VAL A 407 -7.25 -6.61 -19.79
C VAL A 407 -7.66 -5.18 -20.15
N LEU A 408 -6.94 -4.16 -19.65
CA LEU A 408 -7.25 -2.76 -19.96
C LEU A 408 -7.11 -2.44 -21.45
N LYS A 409 -6.15 -3.07 -22.15
CA LYS A 409 -5.92 -2.88 -23.61
C LYS A 409 -7.03 -3.46 -24.48
N LEU A 410 -7.84 -4.38 -23.97
CA LEU A 410 -8.95 -4.95 -24.75
C LEU A 410 -10.00 -3.88 -25.05
N PRO A 411 -10.56 -3.82 -26.28
CA PRO A 411 -11.68 -2.95 -26.60
C PRO A 411 -12.88 -3.21 -25.68
N TRP A 412 -13.63 -2.17 -25.32
CA TRP A 412 -14.75 -2.31 -24.37
C TRP A 412 -15.84 -3.28 -24.86
N TRP A 413 -16.12 -3.30 -26.16
CA TRP A 413 -17.08 -4.22 -26.75
C TRP A 413 -16.61 -5.69 -26.64
N PHE A 414 -15.30 -5.93 -26.80
CA PHE A 414 -14.73 -7.27 -26.65
C PHE A 414 -14.74 -7.73 -25.18
N LYS A 415 -14.41 -6.82 -24.25
CA LYS A 415 -14.57 -7.09 -22.79
C LYS A 415 -16.01 -7.49 -22.46
N ARG A 416 -17.01 -6.83 -23.06
CA ARG A 416 -18.43 -7.15 -22.86
C ARG A 416 -18.80 -8.52 -23.42
N LEU A 417 -18.33 -8.84 -24.63
CA LEU A 417 -18.55 -10.17 -25.23
C LEU A 417 -17.89 -11.26 -24.37
N LEU A 418 -16.65 -11.05 -23.97
CA LEU A 418 -15.92 -12.00 -23.12
C LEU A 418 -16.61 -12.18 -21.76
N ALA A 419 -17.08 -11.11 -21.15
CA ALA A 419 -17.85 -11.15 -19.91
C ALA A 419 -19.14 -11.96 -20.05
N PHE A 420 -19.87 -11.79 -21.14
CA PHE A 420 -21.08 -12.58 -21.43
C PHE A 420 -20.77 -14.08 -21.50
N LEU A 421 -19.70 -14.45 -22.23
CA LEU A 421 -19.30 -15.86 -22.38
C LEU A 421 -18.75 -16.47 -21.06
N LEU A 422 -18.03 -15.69 -20.28
CA LEU A 422 -17.40 -16.16 -19.03
C LEU A 422 -18.32 -16.13 -17.82
N LYS A 423 -19.44 -15.38 -17.85
CA LYS A 423 -20.32 -15.19 -16.70
C LYS A 423 -20.76 -16.49 -16.00
N PRO A 424 -21.08 -17.59 -16.71
CA PRO A 424 -21.48 -18.84 -16.06
C PRO A 424 -20.36 -19.54 -15.28
N LEU A 425 -19.09 -19.33 -15.67
CA LEU A 425 -17.92 -20.01 -15.11
C LEU A 425 -17.09 -19.12 -14.19
N LEU A 426 -17.01 -17.83 -14.50
CA LEU A 426 -16.15 -16.85 -13.84
C LEU A 426 -16.92 -15.54 -13.56
N PRO A 427 -17.95 -15.57 -12.69
CA PRO A 427 -18.86 -14.43 -12.51
C PRO A 427 -18.15 -13.16 -12.03
N ARG A 428 -17.20 -13.26 -11.09
CA ARG A 428 -16.42 -12.11 -10.59
C ARG A 428 -15.58 -11.46 -11.71
N LEU A 429 -14.90 -12.26 -12.54
CA LEU A 429 -14.14 -11.74 -13.69
C LEU A 429 -15.07 -11.09 -14.72
N ALA A 430 -16.22 -11.67 -14.99
CA ALA A 430 -17.21 -11.10 -15.90
C ALA A 430 -17.73 -9.75 -15.40
N ALA A 431 -18.02 -9.62 -14.11
CA ALA A 431 -18.42 -8.36 -13.48
C ALA A 431 -17.30 -7.31 -13.59
N PHE A 432 -16.06 -7.67 -13.28
CA PHE A 432 -14.90 -6.79 -13.43
C PHE A 432 -14.72 -6.29 -14.87
N LEU A 433 -14.78 -7.18 -15.88
CA LEU A 433 -14.69 -6.83 -17.29
C LEU A 433 -15.80 -5.87 -17.75
N THR A 434 -17.02 -6.00 -17.24
CA THR A 434 -18.14 -5.11 -17.58
C THR A 434 -18.05 -3.75 -16.91
N SER A 435 -17.36 -3.67 -15.77
CA SER A 435 -17.21 -2.44 -14.99
C SER A 435 -16.14 -1.52 -15.57
N ILE A 436 -15.11 -2.07 -16.21
CA ILE A 436 -14.04 -1.33 -16.87
C ILE A 436 -14.48 -0.85 -18.25
N LYS A 437 -15.09 0.32 -18.30
CA LYS A 437 -15.56 0.93 -19.55
C LYS A 437 -15.51 2.45 -19.48
N PRO A 438 -15.26 3.14 -20.61
CA PRO A 438 -15.41 4.59 -20.65
C PRO A 438 -16.86 4.98 -20.31
N ARG A 439 -17.02 5.97 -19.42
CA ARG A 439 -18.32 6.52 -19.06
C ARG A 439 -18.44 7.96 -19.57
N SER A 440 -19.65 8.36 -19.97
CA SER A 440 -19.95 9.78 -20.13
C SER A 440 -19.98 10.47 -18.76
N ALA A 441 -19.86 11.80 -18.74
CA ALA A 441 -19.96 12.56 -17.50
C ALA A 441 -21.25 12.25 -16.70
N GLY A 442 -22.40 12.16 -17.38
CA GLY A 442 -23.66 11.79 -16.75
C GLY A 442 -23.62 10.39 -16.09
N LYS A 443 -23.03 9.41 -16.77
CA LYS A 443 -22.89 8.05 -16.21
C LYS A 443 -21.85 7.98 -15.07
N LEU A 444 -20.88 8.88 -15.05
CA LEU A 444 -19.97 9.02 -13.92
C LEU A 444 -20.68 9.64 -12.70
N TRP A 445 -21.50 10.67 -12.92
CA TRP A 445 -22.30 11.27 -11.84
C TRP A 445 -23.30 10.30 -11.24
N GLU A 446 -23.99 9.47 -12.08
CA GLU A 446 -24.86 8.39 -11.60
C GLU A 446 -24.07 7.42 -10.70
N LEU A 447 -22.88 6.99 -11.11
CA LEU A 447 -22.02 6.09 -10.32
C LEU A 447 -21.58 6.74 -9.00
N GLN A 448 -21.20 8.03 -9.02
CA GLN A 448 -20.82 8.75 -7.80
C GLN A 448 -22.00 8.86 -6.82
N HIS A 449 -23.19 9.14 -7.32
CA HIS A 449 -24.41 9.16 -6.51
C HIS A 449 -24.73 7.77 -5.95
N GLU A 450 -24.53 6.71 -6.72
CA GLU A 450 -24.71 5.32 -6.25
C GLU A 450 -23.73 4.97 -5.13
N ILE A 451 -22.46 5.41 -5.23
CA ILE A 451 -21.46 5.28 -4.15
C ILE A 451 -21.92 6.03 -2.88
N GLU A 452 -22.45 7.23 -3.02
CA GLU A 452 -22.99 8.01 -1.90
C GLU A 452 -24.17 7.29 -1.23
N LEU A 453 -25.14 6.80 -2.00
CA LEU A 453 -26.27 6.04 -1.49
C LEU A 453 -25.82 4.76 -0.78
N TYR A 454 -24.84 4.06 -1.33
CA TYR A 454 -24.27 2.87 -0.71
C TYR A 454 -23.60 3.21 0.62
N ARG A 455 -22.78 4.26 0.67
CA ARG A 455 -22.16 4.76 1.91
C ARG A 455 -23.20 5.08 2.97
N ASN A 456 -24.24 5.81 2.60
CA ASN A 456 -25.34 6.18 3.49
C ASN A 456 -26.09 4.95 4.02
N SER A 457 -26.28 3.91 3.20
CA SER A 457 -26.92 2.68 3.63
C SER A 457 -26.09 1.91 4.66
N VAL A 458 -24.75 1.84 4.48
CA VAL A 458 -23.84 1.22 5.44
C VAL A 458 -23.81 2.00 6.75
N ILE A 459 -23.77 3.34 6.71
CA ILE A 459 -23.82 4.20 7.89
C ILE A 459 -25.16 4.01 8.64
N ALA A 460 -26.26 3.90 7.92
CA ALA A 460 -27.58 3.65 8.52
C ALA A 460 -27.64 2.30 9.25
N GLN A 461 -27.09 1.22 8.64
CA GLN A 461 -26.96 -0.08 9.27
C GLN A 461 -26.06 -0.03 10.53
N TRP A 462 -24.94 0.68 10.45
CA TRP A 462 -24.00 0.90 11.55
C TRP A 462 -24.71 1.57 12.76
N ARG A 463 -25.43 2.66 12.47
CA ARG A 463 -26.17 3.41 13.49
C ARG A 463 -27.33 2.63 14.09
N ALA A 464 -28.03 1.83 13.28
CA ALA A 464 -29.14 1.00 13.77
C ALA A 464 -28.71 -0.05 14.80
N LEU A 465 -27.42 -0.45 14.78
CA LEU A 465 -26.82 -1.36 15.73
C LEU A 465 -26.01 -0.65 16.82
N ASP A 466 -26.00 0.69 16.82
CA ASP A 466 -25.27 1.52 17.76
C ASP A 466 -23.78 1.13 17.86
N LEU A 467 -23.11 0.96 16.73
CA LEU A 467 -21.72 0.54 16.68
C LEU A 467 -20.78 1.74 16.80
N ASP A 468 -19.71 1.56 17.57
CA ASP A 468 -18.60 2.52 17.64
C ASP A 468 -17.57 2.26 16.54
N VAL A 469 -17.15 1.00 16.40
CA VAL A 469 -16.07 0.55 15.51
C VAL A 469 -16.39 -0.81 14.91
N LEU A 470 -15.57 -1.23 13.95
CA LEU A 470 -15.74 -2.51 13.27
C LEU A 470 -14.41 -3.29 13.23
N LEU A 471 -14.44 -4.56 13.62
CA LEU A 471 -13.37 -5.54 13.48
C LEU A 471 -13.60 -6.40 12.25
N THR A 472 -12.61 -6.49 11.35
CA THR A 472 -12.74 -7.25 10.10
C THR A 472 -11.51 -8.09 9.80
N PRO A 473 -11.64 -9.14 8.96
CA PRO A 473 -10.47 -9.82 8.44
C PRO A 473 -9.59 -8.85 7.64
N MET A 474 -8.27 -9.10 7.65
CA MET A 474 -7.32 -8.47 6.75
C MET A 474 -6.65 -9.54 5.91
N LEU A 475 -6.57 -9.35 4.59
CA LEU A 475 -5.97 -10.33 3.69
C LEU A 475 -4.54 -10.67 4.16
N GLY A 476 -4.29 -11.96 4.33
CA GLY A 476 -3.02 -12.53 4.78
C GLY A 476 -3.09 -14.06 4.83
N PRO A 477 -1.97 -14.72 5.05
CA PRO A 477 -0.59 -14.20 5.13
C PRO A 477 -0.03 -13.68 3.79
N ALA A 478 1.23 -13.22 3.81
CA ALA A 478 1.91 -12.72 2.61
C ALA A 478 1.90 -13.76 1.46
N MET A 479 1.60 -13.29 0.26
CA MET A 479 1.56 -14.09 -0.97
C MET A 479 2.96 -14.28 -1.57
N ASP A 480 3.13 -15.30 -2.42
CA ASP A 480 4.35 -15.47 -3.22
C ASP A 480 4.58 -14.25 -4.13
N LEU A 481 5.85 -13.93 -4.42
CA LEU A 481 6.22 -12.85 -5.35
C LEU A 481 5.52 -13.00 -6.71
N ASN A 482 5.19 -11.87 -7.33
CA ASN A 482 4.50 -11.77 -8.63
C ASN A 482 3.09 -12.41 -8.68
N THR A 483 2.52 -12.78 -7.55
CA THR A 483 1.16 -13.36 -7.51
C THR A 483 0.06 -12.36 -7.11
N PRO A 484 0.32 -11.31 -6.30
CA PRO A 484 -0.73 -10.34 -5.95
C PRO A 484 -1.41 -9.71 -7.15
N GLY A 485 -0.68 -9.32 -8.18
CA GLY A 485 -1.23 -8.77 -9.42
C GLY A 485 -2.17 -9.70 -10.19
N ARG A 486 -2.10 -11.02 -9.92
CA ARG A 486 -2.94 -12.05 -10.53
C ARG A 486 -4.21 -12.35 -9.71
N ALA A 487 -4.31 -11.83 -8.49
CA ALA A 487 -5.43 -11.99 -7.58
C ALA A 487 -6.16 -10.66 -7.33
N THR A 488 -6.42 -9.91 -8.41
CA THR A 488 -7.01 -8.55 -8.36
C THR A 488 -8.35 -8.50 -7.62
N GLY A 489 -9.13 -9.60 -7.59
CA GLY A 489 -10.37 -9.69 -6.84
C GLY A 489 -10.20 -9.80 -5.32
N ALA A 490 -9.02 -10.18 -4.83
CA ALA A 490 -8.79 -10.39 -3.39
C ALA A 490 -8.63 -9.09 -2.57
N VAL A 491 -8.87 -7.93 -3.17
CA VAL A 491 -8.81 -6.62 -2.52
C VAL A 491 -10.10 -6.24 -1.77
N SER A 492 -11.11 -7.11 -1.73
CA SER A 492 -12.44 -6.81 -1.20
C SER A 492 -12.43 -6.28 0.22
N TYR A 493 -11.66 -6.89 1.13
CA TYR A 493 -11.52 -6.45 2.53
C TYR A 493 -10.97 -5.03 2.68
N THR A 494 -10.25 -4.51 1.71
CA THR A 494 -9.61 -3.20 1.80
C THR A 494 -10.29 -2.15 0.93
N VAL A 495 -10.57 -2.46 -0.35
CA VAL A 495 -11.13 -1.48 -1.31
C VAL A 495 -12.51 -0.99 -0.89
N LEU A 496 -13.27 -1.80 -0.17
CA LEU A 496 -14.56 -1.42 0.40
C LEU A 496 -14.45 -0.13 1.23
N TYR A 497 -13.44 -0.04 2.09
CA TYR A 497 -13.24 1.14 2.97
C TYR A 497 -12.61 2.33 2.27
N ASN A 498 -12.07 2.18 1.05
CA ASN A 498 -11.75 3.30 0.17
C ASN A 498 -13.02 3.82 -0.55
N CYS A 499 -13.89 2.92 -0.99
CA CYS A 499 -15.18 3.26 -1.58
C CYS A 499 -16.10 3.99 -0.58
N LEU A 500 -16.15 3.50 0.66
CA LEU A 500 -16.89 4.11 1.77
C LEU A 500 -16.21 5.38 2.32
N ASP A 501 -14.94 5.57 2.05
CA ASP A 501 -14.09 6.61 2.63
C ASP A 501 -14.01 6.56 4.17
N PHE A 502 -13.98 5.36 4.75
CA PHE A 502 -13.86 5.13 6.19
C PHE A 502 -12.39 4.99 6.59
N PRO A 503 -11.93 5.56 7.72
CA PRO A 503 -10.62 5.27 8.28
C PRO A 503 -10.53 3.79 8.64
N ALA A 504 -9.41 3.16 8.26
CA ALA A 504 -9.18 1.74 8.46
C ALA A 504 -7.70 1.47 8.76
N GLY A 505 -7.44 0.81 9.88
CA GLY A 505 -6.09 0.50 10.31
C GLY A 505 -5.87 -1.00 10.44
N VAL A 506 -4.62 -1.40 10.39
CA VAL A 506 -4.17 -2.80 10.46
C VAL A 506 -3.30 -3.01 11.67
N VAL A 507 -3.58 -4.08 12.43
CA VAL A 507 -2.82 -4.49 13.60
C VAL A 507 -2.43 -5.97 13.44
N PRO A 508 -1.13 -6.32 13.48
CA PRO A 508 -0.66 -7.70 13.53
C PRO A 508 -1.03 -8.34 14.86
N VAL A 509 -1.74 -9.46 14.85
CA VAL A 509 -2.26 -10.08 16.08
C VAL A 509 -1.64 -11.47 16.35
N THR A 510 -1.26 -12.21 15.31
CA THR A 510 -0.71 -13.56 15.44
C THR A 510 0.22 -13.89 14.27
N THR A 511 0.69 -15.13 14.21
CA THR A 511 1.44 -15.69 13.08
C THR A 511 0.77 -16.97 12.58
N VAL A 512 1.05 -17.37 11.35
CA VAL A 512 0.56 -18.61 10.76
C VAL A 512 1.11 -19.82 11.52
N THR A 513 0.26 -20.73 11.94
CA THR A 513 0.63 -21.99 12.59
C THR A 513 0.77 -23.12 11.59
N ALA A 514 1.35 -24.24 12.02
CA ALA A 514 1.41 -25.46 11.21
C ALA A 514 0.01 -26.02 10.90
N GLU A 515 -0.95 -25.84 11.83
CA GLU A 515 -2.33 -26.25 11.65
C GLU A 515 -3.04 -25.38 10.61
N ASP A 516 -2.87 -24.05 10.66
CA ASP A 516 -3.39 -23.15 9.63
C ASP A 516 -2.88 -23.55 8.24
N GLU A 517 -1.59 -23.89 8.13
CA GLU A 517 -0.97 -24.31 6.87
C GLU A 517 -1.55 -25.64 6.38
N ALA A 518 -1.79 -26.60 7.27
CA ALA A 518 -2.41 -27.88 6.92
C ALA A 518 -3.87 -27.68 6.42
N GLN A 519 -4.64 -26.80 7.08
CA GLN A 519 -6.00 -26.49 6.67
C GLN A 519 -6.07 -25.79 5.30
N MET A 520 -4.99 -25.12 4.84
CA MET A 520 -4.92 -24.55 3.48
C MET A 520 -5.06 -25.59 2.37
N GLU A 521 -4.86 -26.87 2.62
CA GLU A 521 -5.13 -27.94 1.64
C GLU A 521 -6.62 -28.04 1.28
N HIS A 522 -7.49 -27.69 2.21
CA HIS A 522 -8.93 -27.71 2.05
C HIS A 522 -9.51 -26.36 1.60
N TYR A 523 -8.70 -25.31 1.50
CA TYR A 523 -9.12 -24.01 1.02
C TYR A 523 -9.55 -24.11 -0.45
N ARG A 524 -10.77 -23.68 -0.78
CA ARG A 524 -11.32 -23.75 -2.15
C ARG A 524 -11.77 -22.38 -2.67
N GLY A 525 -11.91 -21.38 -1.79
CA GLY A 525 -12.60 -20.13 -2.09
C GLY A 525 -14.11 -20.30 -2.23
N TYR A 526 -14.82 -19.21 -2.42
CA TYR A 526 -16.29 -19.23 -2.58
C TYR A 526 -16.74 -19.53 -4.02
N PHE A 527 -15.92 -19.21 -5.01
CA PHE A 527 -16.26 -19.29 -6.43
C PHE A 527 -15.46 -20.36 -7.17
N GLY A 528 -14.38 -20.89 -6.59
CA GLY A 528 -13.48 -21.85 -7.22
C GLY A 528 -12.83 -21.34 -8.51
N ASP A 529 -12.82 -20.03 -8.71
CA ASP A 529 -12.31 -19.36 -9.90
C ASP A 529 -10.77 -19.21 -9.88
N MET A 530 -10.23 -18.47 -10.85
CA MET A 530 -8.80 -18.26 -10.98
C MET A 530 -8.21 -17.50 -9.77
N TRP A 531 -8.94 -16.57 -9.17
CA TRP A 531 -8.47 -15.80 -8.01
C TRP A 531 -8.41 -16.67 -6.75
N ASP A 532 -9.42 -17.48 -6.50
CA ASP A 532 -9.41 -18.42 -5.38
C ASP A 532 -8.26 -19.44 -5.50
N LYS A 533 -7.97 -19.93 -6.72
CA LYS A 533 -6.85 -20.83 -6.99
C LYS A 533 -5.49 -20.15 -6.79
N VAL A 534 -5.36 -18.89 -7.17
CA VAL A 534 -4.14 -18.11 -6.92
C VAL A 534 -3.94 -17.92 -5.42
N LEU A 535 -4.97 -17.55 -4.67
CA LEU A 535 -4.91 -17.38 -3.22
C LEU A 535 -4.49 -18.69 -2.53
N GLN A 536 -5.15 -19.81 -2.88
CA GLN A 536 -4.82 -21.12 -2.33
C GLN A 536 -3.34 -21.48 -2.50
N LYS A 537 -2.78 -21.21 -3.68
CA LYS A 537 -1.38 -21.54 -3.99
C LYS A 537 -0.41 -20.55 -3.36
N ALA A 538 -0.68 -19.26 -3.50
CA ALA A 538 0.26 -18.19 -3.17
C ALA A 538 0.43 -17.95 -1.66
N MET A 539 -0.56 -18.36 -0.86
CA MET A 539 -0.53 -18.21 0.61
C MET A 539 -0.03 -19.44 1.35
N ARG A 540 0.36 -20.49 0.65
CA ARG A 540 1.02 -21.69 1.23
C ARG A 540 2.46 -21.38 1.62
N LYS A 541 3.06 -22.31 2.42
CA LYS A 541 4.43 -22.19 2.95
C LYS A 541 4.62 -20.90 3.73
N SER A 542 3.65 -20.60 4.59
CA SER A 542 3.56 -19.30 5.30
C SER A 542 3.68 -19.44 6.82
N VAL A 543 3.99 -20.62 7.36
CA VAL A 543 4.21 -20.83 8.81
C VAL A 543 5.19 -19.77 9.35
N GLY A 544 4.82 -19.11 10.46
CA GLY A 544 5.58 -18.07 11.12
C GLY A 544 5.39 -16.66 10.53
N LEU A 545 4.74 -16.50 9.37
CA LEU A 545 4.46 -15.18 8.80
C LEU A 545 3.35 -14.47 9.58
N PRO A 546 3.41 -13.13 9.66
CA PRO A 546 2.40 -12.32 10.35
C PRO A 546 0.99 -12.50 9.78
N VAL A 547 0.00 -12.43 10.69
CA VAL A 547 -1.43 -12.35 10.38
C VAL A 547 -2.02 -11.18 11.15
N ALA A 548 -2.80 -10.37 10.48
CA ALA A 548 -3.36 -9.14 11.02
C ALA A 548 -4.89 -9.14 10.97
N VAL A 549 -5.48 -8.27 11.77
CA VAL A 549 -6.89 -7.87 11.66
C VAL A 549 -6.98 -6.41 11.23
N GLN A 550 -8.15 -6.00 10.75
CA GLN A 550 -8.41 -4.62 10.36
C GLN A 550 -9.46 -3.99 11.29
N CYS A 551 -9.14 -2.80 11.79
CA CYS A 551 -9.97 -1.96 12.64
C CYS A 551 -10.52 -0.80 11.80
N VAL A 552 -11.83 -0.54 11.88
CA VAL A 552 -12.49 0.48 11.04
C VAL A 552 -13.36 1.38 11.92
N ALA A 553 -13.41 2.66 11.60
CA ALA A 553 -14.35 3.61 12.20
C ALA A 553 -15.12 4.39 11.11
N LEU A 554 -16.10 5.18 11.49
CA LEU A 554 -16.81 6.07 10.57
C LEU A 554 -15.90 7.21 10.09
N PRO A 555 -16.23 7.88 8.97
CA PRO A 555 -15.43 8.99 8.45
C PRO A 555 -15.13 10.05 9.52
N TRP A 556 -13.91 10.58 9.50
CA TRP A 556 -13.40 11.60 10.42
C TRP A 556 -13.25 11.15 11.88
N GLN A 557 -13.22 9.83 12.13
CA GLN A 557 -13.03 9.25 13.45
C GLN A 557 -11.71 8.47 13.54
N GLU A 558 -10.62 9.05 13.04
CA GLU A 558 -9.30 8.44 13.06
C GLU A 558 -8.83 8.11 14.48
N GLU A 559 -9.08 9.01 15.41
CA GLU A 559 -8.68 8.86 16.81
C GLU A 559 -9.42 7.70 17.49
N LEU A 560 -10.69 7.50 17.16
CA LEU A 560 -11.45 6.33 17.61
C LEU A 560 -10.95 5.04 16.97
N CYS A 561 -10.61 5.09 15.67
CA CYS A 561 -9.99 3.97 14.98
C CYS A 561 -8.64 3.59 15.62
N LEU A 562 -7.77 4.57 15.88
CA LEU A 562 -6.48 4.38 16.55
C LEU A 562 -6.64 3.88 17.98
N ARG A 563 -7.60 4.41 18.74
CA ARG A 563 -7.93 3.91 20.08
C ARG A 563 -8.28 2.43 20.03
N PHE A 564 -9.14 2.03 19.10
CA PHE A 564 -9.52 0.62 18.92
C PHE A 564 -8.34 -0.24 18.48
N MET A 565 -7.52 0.23 17.54
CA MET A 565 -6.28 -0.45 17.14
C MET A 565 -5.34 -0.66 18.33
N ARG A 566 -5.16 0.36 19.18
CA ARG A 566 -4.31 0.28 20.39
C ARG A 566 -4.86 -0.75 21.38
N GLU A 567 -6.17 -0.82 21.56
CA GLU A 567 -6.78 -1.83 22.42
C GLU A 567 -6.56 -3.25 21.91
N VAL A 568 -6.75 -3.48 20.59
CA VAL A 568 -6.45 -4.75 19.93
C VAL A 568 -4.97 -5.11 20.09
N GLU A 569 -4.05 -4.17 19.83
CA GLU A 569 -2.61 -4.39 19.98
C GLU A 569 -2.25 -4.79 21.41
N ARG A 570 -2.75 -4.04 22.40
CA ARG A 570 -2.51 -4.29 23.83
C ARG A 570 -2.95 -5.69 24.25
N LEU A 571 -4.18 -6.08 23.90
CA LEU A 571 -4.75 -7.37 24.28
C LEU A 571 -3.99 -8.54 23.63
N MET A 572 -3.70 -8.44 22.35
CA MET A 572 -3.04 -9.51 21.61
C MET A 572 -1.53 -9.62 21.88
N THR A 573 -0.90 -8.57 22.43
CA THR A 573 0.50 -8.61 22.88
C THR A 573 0.62 -9.22 24.28
N SER A 574 -0.31 -8.91 25.19
CA SER A 574 -0.30 -9.47 26.56
C SER A 574 -0.51 -10.98 26.60
N GLU A 575 -1.29 -11.54 25.68
CA GLU A 575 -1.48 -13.01 25.56
C GLU A 575 -0.22 -13.76 25.09
N LYS A 576 0.74 -13.08 24.47
CA LYS A 576 2.01 -13.67 23.99
C LYS A 576 3.11 -13.73 25.04
N GLN A 577 2.98 -13.04 26.17
CA GLN A 577 3.90 -13.15 27.30
C GLN A 577 3.37 -14.26 28.22
N PRO A 578 4.05 -15.43 28.33
CA PRO A 578 3.69 -16.43 29.32
C PRO A 578 3.89 -15.80 30.71
N SER A 579 2.85 -15.89 31.55
CA SER A 579 2.85 -15.52 32.98
C SER A 579 3.91 -16.30 33.77
#